data_606bb38bdb40aba6c4c1b1f94f2fe160
#
_entry.id   606bb38bdb40aba6c4c1b1f94f2fe160
#
_cell.length_a   1.000
_cell.length_b   1.000
_cell.length_c   1.000
_cell.angle_alpha   90.00
_cell.angle_beta   90.00
_cell.angle_gamma   90.00
#
_symmetry.space_group_name_H-M   'P 1'
#
loop_
_entity.id
_entity.type
_entity.pdbx_description
1 polymer ?
#
loop_
_entity_poly.entity_id
_entity_poly.type
_entity_poly.pdbx_seq_one_letter_code
_entity_poly.pdbx_strand_id
1 'polypeptide(L)'
;MRTAVFLFVSAIERFHGSGTQRVLLGFLICFGSLQSLSPFAHSSCRDPDVARRDTTSVAYAANIDATIQYFGHNFFLITTSKGTRIVADPLGPGWYPNPNVAADVVTVGKEMFNHNAVHIVRGNPLILRGLKNYGAAWNMVSTTVKDTFIYNVPIHQNADFIEGIHGSAFVFDLATLCIAHLGDLSQKLNEQQLKAFGKVDIALTPIGGGRTMGPDLAREVLAQLKPKIAIPMHHRDNPYLIKQFTNGLKTQIMRTDTLAVSKDALPLPTEIRILQPRGAMSYE
;
A
#
# COMPACT_ATOMS: atom_id res chain seq x y z
N MET A 1 -6.76 -8.29 -27.96
CA MET A 1 -7.64 -9.33 -28.54
C MET A 1 -6.89 -10.02 -29.68
N ARG A 2 -6.39 -11.22 -29.48
CA ARG A 2 -5.98 -12.14 -30.54
C ARG A 2 -6.39 -13.53 -30.09
N THR A 3 -7.40 -14.09 -30.77
CA THR A 3 -7.95 -15.40 -30.54
C THR A 3 -7.07 -16.42 -31.27
N ALA A 4 -6.42 -17.33 -30.54
CA ALA A 4 -5.74 -18.47 -31.12
C ALA A 4 -6.74 -19.63 -31.22
N VAL A 5 -7.09 -20.01 -32.44
CA VAL A 5 -7.89 -21.19 -32.75
C VAL A 5 -6.91 -22.32 -33.02
N PHE A 6 -6.91 -23.36 -32.18
CA PHE A 6 -6.23 -24.63 -32.49
C PHE A 6 -7.22 -25.57 -33.16
N LEU A 7 -6.99 -25.85 -34.46
CA LEU A 7 -7.67 -26.90 -35.21
C LEU A 7 -6.89 -28.21 -35.03
N PHE A 8 -7.51 -29.19 -34.39
CA PHE A 8 -7.06 -30.57 -34.45
C PHE A 8 -7.72 -31.24 -35.64
N VAL A 9 -6.93 -31.61 -36.63
CA VAL A 9 -7.33 -32.49 -37.73
C VAL A 9 -6.92 -33.91 -37.35
N SER A 10 -7.86 -34.81 -37.11
CA SER A 10 -7.59 -36.22 -36.99
C SER A 10 -7.84 -36.91 -38.34
N ALA A 11 -6.84 -37.59 -38.83
CA ALA A 11 -6.91 -38.43 -40.05
C ALA A 11 -7.77 -39.66 -39.77
N ILE A 12 -8.68 -39.94 -40.69
CA ILE A 12 -9.48 -41.19 -40.69
C ILE A 12 -8.89 -42.08 -41.73
N GLU A 13 -8.32 -43.23 -41.33
CA GLU A 13 -7.98 -44.33 -42.23
C GLU A 13 -9.27 -45.09 -42.57
N ARG A 14 -9.45 -45.36 -43.89
CA ARG A 14 -10.57 -46.13 -44.39
C ARG A 14 -10.23 -47.64 -44.36
N PHE A 15 -10.99 -48.40 -43.62
CA PHE A 15 -11.08 -49.82 -43.78
C PHE A 15 -12.33 -50.18 -44.60
N HIS A 16 -12.19 -50.93 -45.70
CA HIS A 16 -13.25 -51.51 -46.50
C HIS A 16 -13.71 -52.80 -45.84
N GLY A 17 -14.97 -52.87 -45.49
CA GLY A 17 -15.67 -54.09 -45.07
C GLY A 17 -17.16 -53.89 -45.21
N SER A 18 -17.73 -54.77 -46.07
CA SER A 18 -19.17 -54.82 -46.43
C SER A 18 -20.04 -55.17 -45.22
N GLY A 19 -21.09 -54.38 -44.97
CA GLY A 19 -22.13 -54.75 -44.00
C GLY A 19 -22.89 -53.53 -43.48
N THR A 20 -24.12 -53.39 -43.89
CA THR A 20 -25.04 -52.31 -43.50
C THR A 20 -25.39 -52.35 -42.02
N GLN A 21 -24.87 -51.42 -41.24
CA GLN A 21 -25.47 -51.02 -39.97
C GLN A 21 -25.30 -49.51 -39.79
N ARG A 22 -26.41 -48.76 -39.78
CA ARG A 22 -26.45 -47.37 -39.51
C ARG A 22 -26.30 -47.17 -37.98
N VAL A 23 -25.15 -46.75 -37.54
CA VAL A 23 -24.96 -46.27 -36.15
C VAL A 23 -25.03 -44.74 -36.17
N LEU A 24 -26.09 -44.21 -35.59
CA LEU A 24 -26.21 -42.80 -35.30
C LEU A 24 -25.24 -42.49 -34.10
N LEU A 25 -24.10 -41.88 -34.39
CA LEU A 25 -23.24 -41.32 -33.34
C LEU A 25 -23.73 -39.91 -33.04
N GLY A 26 -24.41 -39.76 -31.90
CA GLY A 26 -24.73 -38.45 -31.37
C GLY A 26 -23.46 -37.79 -30.83
N PHE A 27 -23.06 -36.68 -31.44
CA PHE A 27 -22.00 -35.82 -30.91
C PHE A 27 -22.57 -34.97 -29.74
N LEU A 28 -22.25 -35.34 -28.53
CA LEU A 28 -22.43 -34.48 -27.36
C LEU A 28 -21.33 -33.45 -27.36
N ILE A 29 -21.60 -32.23 -27.85
CA ILE A 29 -20.67 -31.11 -27.73
C ILE A 29 -20.84 -30.54 -26.31
N CYS A 30 -19.99 -30.98 -25.39
CA CYS A 30 -19.86 -30.29 -24.12
C CYS A 30 -19.18 -28.91 -24.34
N PHE A 31 -19.97 -27.85 -24.39
CA PHE A 31 -19.46 -26.50 -24.25
C PHE A 31 -19.03 -26.30 -22.78
N GLY A 32 -17.82 -26.73 -22.47
CA GLY A 32 -17.16 -26.28 -21.27
C GLY A 32 -16.78 -24.79 -21.43
N SER A 33 -17.54 -23.92 -20.79
CA SER A 33 -17.11 -22.51 -20.63
C SER A 33 -15.84 -22.49 -19.80
N LEU A 34 -14.67 -22.41 -20.47
CA LEU A 34 -13.45 -21.98 -19.81
C LEU A 34 -13.66 -20.51 -19.39
N GLN A 35 -14.10 -20.32 -18.16
CA GLN A 35 -13.93 -19.03 -17.51
C GLN A 35 -12.43 -18.80 -17.37
N SER A 36 -11.88 -17.93 -18.21
CA SER A 36 -10.54 -17.41 -18.03
C SER A 36 -10.49 -16.69 -16.68
N LEU A 37 -9.92 -17.35 -15.68
CA LEU A 37 -9.51 -16.69 -14.43
C LEU A 37 -8.47 -15.65 -14.83
N SER A 38 -8.90 -14.40 -14.98
CA SER A 38 -8.01 -13.26 -15.07
C SER A 38 -7.17 -13.19 -13.80
N PRO A 39 -5.85 -13.20 -13.87
CA PRO A 39 -4.99 -13.07 -12.70
C PRO A 39 -4.85 -11.60 -12.27
N PHE A 40 -5.92 -10.82 -12.32
CA PHE A 40 -5.90 -9.49 -11.72
C PHE A 40 -6.16 -9.68 -10.23
N ALA A 41 -5.09 -9.53 -9.41
CA ALA A 41 -5.24 -9.43 -7.97
C ALA A 41 -6.26 -8.31 -7.68
N HIS A 42 -7.37 -8.69 -7.07
CA HIS A 42 -8.47 -7.76 -6.76
C HIS A 42 -8.11 -7.06 -5.45
N SER A 43 -7.97 -5.74 -5.50
CA SER A 43 -7.69 -4.94 -4.31
C SER A 43 -8.96 -4.72 -3.49
N SER A 44 -8.97 -5.19 -2.23
CA SER A 44 -10.08 -4.94 -1.31
C SER A 44 -10.21 -3.46 -0.95
N CYS A 45 -9.13 -2.70 -1.02
CA CYS A 45 -9.13 -1.26 -0.78
C CYS A 45 -9.90 -0.49 -1.85
N ARG A 46 -9.99 -1.01 -3.07
CA ARG A 46 -10.68 -0.40 -4.22
C ARG A 46 -12.09 -0.95 -4.45
N ASP A 47 -12.49 -1.98 -3.70
CA ASP A 47 -13.81 -2.60 -3.83
C ASP A 47 -14.83 -1.88 -2.94
N PRO A 48 -15.84 -1.20 -3.53
CA PRO A 48 -16.86 -0.49 -2.75
C PRO A 48 -17.76 -1.42 -1.94
N ASP A 49 -17.89 -2.69 -2.32
CA ASP A 49 -18.75 -3.65 -1.63
C ASP A 49 -18.07 -4.25 -0.40
N VAL A 50 -16.75 -4.38 -0.40
CA VAL A 50 -15.96 -4.78 0.79
C VAL A 50 -15.96 -3.66 1.82
N ALA A 51 -15.96 -2.41 1.40
CA ALA A 51 -16.01 -1.25 2.30
C ALA A 51 -17.30 -1.18 3.14
N ARG A 52 -18.38 -1.87 2.74
CA ARG A 52 -19.70 -1.86 3.41
C ARG A 52 -19.92 -3.00 4.39
N ARG A 53 -19.03 -4.00 4.46
CA ARG A 53 -19.16 -5.10 5.41
C ARG A 53 -18.62 -4.71 6.79
N ASP A 54 -19.30 -3.76 7.44
CA ASP A 54 -19.18 -3.61 8.88
C ASP A 54 -20.00 -4.73 9.54
N THR A 55 -19.38 -5.85 9.80
CA THR A 55 -19.97 -6.89 10.63
C THR A 55 -19.88 -6.44 12.08
N THR A 56 -21.03 -6.34 12.76
CA THR A 56 -21.11 -6.22 14.21
C THR A 56 -20.44 -7.44 14.84
N SER A 57 -19.20 -7.26 15.31
CA SER A 57 -18.45 -8.32 15.98
C SER A 57 -18.63 -8.23 17.49
N VAL A 58 -18.96 -9.37 18.08
CA VAL A 58 -18.87 -9.64 19.52
C VAL A 58 -17.40 -9.49 19.94
N ALA A 59 -17.14 -8.76 21.04
CA ALA A 59 -15.80 -8.47 21.53
C ALA A 59 -15.02 -9.75 21.88
N TYR A 60 -14.29 -10.26 20.92
CA TYR A 60 -13.15 -11.18 21.12
C TYR A 60 -11.89 -10.36 21.34
N ALA A 61 -10.89 -10.93 22.03
CA ALA A 61 -9.57 -10.33 22.13
C ALA A 61 -9.12 -9.89 20.75
N ALA A 62 -8.91 -8.57 20.56
CA ALA A 62 -8.68 -7.99 19.24
C ALA A 62 -7.48 -8.69 18.57
N ASN A 63 -7.73 -9.43 17.50
CA ASN A 63 -6.67 -10.00 16.69
C ASN A 63 -5.87 -8.84 16.08
N ILE A 64 -4.55 -8.84 16.29
CA ILE A 64 -3.65 -7.86 15.68
C ILE A 64 -3.55 -8.21 14.19
N ASP A 65 -4.04 -7.32 13.32
CA ASP A 65 -3.94 -7.46 11.87
C ASP A 65 -2.57 -7.03 11.34
N ALA A 66 -1.98 -6.00 11.97
CA ALA A 66 -0.65 -5.53 11.62
C ALA A 66 0.03 -4.82 12.80
N THR A 67 1.36 -4.74 12.73
CA THR A 67 2.17 -3.81 13.51
C THR A 67 2.84 -2.80 12.57
N ILE A 68 2.86 -1.53 12.98
CA ILE A 68 3.48 -0.43 12.24
C ILE A 68 4.56 0.15 13.14
N GLN A 69 5.84 0.02 12.73
CA GLN A 69 6.98 0.55 13.45
C GLN A 69 7.59 1.71 12.68
N TYR A 70 7.83 2.82 13.37
CA TYR A 70 8.36 4.06 12.82
C TYR A 70 9.83 4.24 13.19
N PHE A 71 10.70 4.41 12.19
CA PHE A 71 12.14 4.62 12.39
C PHE A 71 12.59 6.07 12.18
N GLY A 72 11.64 6.98 11.95
CA GLY A 72 11.90 8.38 11.65
C GLY A 72 11.77 8.72 10.17
N HIS A 73 11.63 10.01 9.88
CA HIS A 73 11.42 10.54 8.53
C HIS A 73 10.24 9.88 7.83
N ASN A 74 10.43 9.14 6.74
CA ASN A 74 9.41 8.35 6.01
C ASN A 74 9.61 6.83 6.19
N PHE A 75 10.51 6.42 7.07
CA PHE A 75 10.92 5.03 7.21
C PHE A 75 10.02 4.27 8.18
N PHE A 76 9.30 3.30 7.65
CA PHE A 76 8.44 2.39 8.41
C PHE A 76 8.74 0.93 8.13
N LEU A 77 8.44 0.08 9.12
CA LEU A 77 8.27 -1.35 8.95
C LEU A 77 6.81 -1.70 9.29
N ILE A 78 6.11 -2.29 8.34
CA ILE A 78 4.78 -2.87 8.53
C ILE A 78 4.94 -4.39 8.56
N THR A 79 4.43 -5.04 9.61
CA THR A 79 4.41 -6.50 9.70
C THR A 79 2.97 -6.96 9.79
N THR A 80 2.53 -7.80 8.85
CA THR A 80 1.16 -8.33 8.83
C THR A 80 0.98 -9.44 9.87
N SER A 81 -0.25 -9.80 10.20
CA SER A 81 -0.57 -10.92 11.09
C SER A 81 -0.02 -12.26 10.58
N LYS A 82 0.19 -12.39 9.27
CA LYS A 82 0.80 -13.59 8.65
C LYS A 82 2.32 -13.51 8.53
N GLY A 83 2.93 -12.45 9.05
CA GLY A 83 4.37 -12.30 9.14
C GLY A 83 5.03 -11.68 7.89
N THR A 84 4.28 -11.17 6.92
CA THR A 84 4.88 -10.41 5.81
C THR A 84 5.45 -9.09 6.34
N ARG A 85 6.71 -8.83 6.02
CA ARG A 85 7.47 -7.66 6.48
C ARG A 85 7.71 -6.71 5.31
N ILE A 86 7.17 -5.50 5.43
CA ILE A 86 7.19 -4.47 4.39
C ILE A 86 7.95 -3.27 4.95
N VAL A 87 9.04 -2.91 4.32
CA VAL A 87 9.77 -1.67 4.61
C VAL A 87 9.34 -0.61 3.62
N ALA A 88 8.96 0.57 4.11
CA ALA A 88 8.63 1.74 3.30
C ALA A 88 9.69 2.82 3.46
N ASP A 89 10.16 3.35 2.33
CA ASP A 89 11.09 4.48 2.20
C ASP A 89 12.26 4.46 3.20
N PRO A 90 13.16 3.46 3.14
CA PRO A 90 14.26 3.34 4.09
C PRO A 90 15.20 4.55 4.03
N LEU A 91 15.42 5.14 5.21
CA LEU A 91 16.29 6.30 5.42
C LEU A 91 17.74 5.86 5.58
N GLY A 92 18.63 6.51 4.86
CA GLY A 92 20.07 6.35 5.05
C GLY A 92 20.56 6.87 6.41
N PRO A 93 21.79 6.50 6.80
CA PRO A 93 22.37 6.92 8.08
C PRO A 93 22.44 8.43 8.26
N GLY A 94 22.36 8.90 9.50
CA GLY A 94 22.70 10.27 9.88
C GLY A 94 21.65 11.03 10.68
N TRP A 95 20.36 10.83 10.45
CA TRP A 95 19.31 11.59 11.19
C TRP A 95 18.70 10.80 12.34
N TYR A 96 18.61 9.50 12.19
CA TYR A 96 18.10 8.56 13.18
C TYR A 96 19.03 7.35 13.28
N PRO A 97 19.02 6.61 14.38
CA PRO A 97 19.78 5.37 14.49
C PRO A 97 19.36 4.38 13.39
N ASN A 98 20.33 3.76 12.74
CA ASN A 98 20.05 2.72 11.75
C ASN A 98 19.39 1.50 12.41
N PRO A 99 18.16 1.13 11.98
CA PRO A 99 17.54 -0.05 12.52
C PRO A 99 18.17 -1.31 11.92
N ASN A 100 18.27 -2.36 12.75
CA ASN A 100 18.63 -3.70 12.28
C ASN A 100 17.36 -4.39 11.74
N VAL A 101 16.93 -4.01 10.52
CA VAL A 101 15.66 -4.45 9.94
C VAL A 101 15.88 -5.43 8.78
N ALA A 102 15.03 -6.45 8.69
CA ALA A 102 14.91 -7.34 7.54
C ALA A 102 13.48 -7.28 6.99
N ALA A 103 13.32 -7.45 5.70
CA ALA A 103 12.01 -7.39 5.05
C ALA A 103 11.86 -8.43 3.93
N ASP A 104 10.61 -8.68 3.54
CA ASP A 104 10.25 -9.46 2.34
C ASP A 104 10.16 -8.53 1.11
N VAL A 105 9.76 -7.28 1.36
CA VAL A 105 9.62 -6.26 0.32
C VAL A 105 10.03 -4.89 0.86
N VAL A 106 10.62 -4.09 -0.02
CA VAL A 106 10.93 -2.68 0.24
C VAL A 106 10.23 -1.84 -0.82
N THR A 107 9.47 -0.83 -0.42
CA THR A 107 8.92 0.17 -1.33
C THR A 107 9.76 1.45 -1.29
N VAL A 108 9.94 2.06 -2.46
CA VAL A 108 10.69 3.31 -2.62
C VAL A 108 9.81 4.31 -3.36
N GLY A 109 9.32 5.31 -2.64
CA GLY A 109 8.45 6.36 -3.16
C GLY A 109 9.22 7.49 -3.86
N LYS A 110 10.52 7.60 -3.59
CA LYS A 110 11.39 8.63 -4.14
C LYS A 110 12.84 8.17 -4.28
N GLU A 111 13.49 8.55 -5.38
CA GLU A 111 14.89 8.20 -5.66
C GLU A 111 15.86 9.24 -5.03
N MET A 112 15.83 9.32 -3.69
CA MET A 112 16.75 10.14 -2.90
C MET A 112 17.29 9.35 -1.71
N PHE A 113 18.50 9.67 -1.26
CA PHE A 113 19.21 8.95 -0.19
C PHE A 113 18.41 8.82 1.12
N ASN A 114 17.50 9.73 1.36
CA ASN A 114 16.62 9.73 2.53
C ASN A 114 15.33 8.91 2.34
N HIS A 115 15.16 8.20 1.20
CA HIS A 115 14.01 7.34 0.88
C HIS A 115 14.41 6.01 0.25
N ASN A 116 15.63 5.89 -0.29
CA ASN A 116 16.02 4.73 -1.11
C ASN A 116 17.24 3.96 -0.56
N ALA A 117 17.50 4.03 0.73
CA ALA A 117 18.60 3.32 1.38
C ALA A 117 18.32 1.81 1.49
N VAL A 118 17.92 1.18 0.40
CA VAL A 118 17.55 -0.25 0.35
C VAL A 118 18.66 -1.18 0.83
N HIS A 119 19.92 -0.75 0.71
CA HIS A 119 21.10 -1.51 1.12
C HIS A 119 21.21 -1.75 2.64
N ILE A 120 20.51 -0.96 3.46
CA ILE A 120 20.50 -1.17 4.93
C ILE A 120 19.49 -2.24 5.37
N VAL A 121 18.56 -2.63 4.47
CA VAL A 121 17.54 -3.63 4.76
C VAL A 121 18.11 -5.01 4.50
N ARG A 122 18.13 -5.85 5.55
CA ARG A 122 18.67 -7.22 5.49
C ARG A 122 17.71 -8.19 4.81
N GLY A 123 18.25 -9.34 4.41
CA GLY A 123 17.55 -10.37 3.66
C GLY A 123 17.75 -10.17 2.15
N ASN A 124 16.83 -10.65 1.39
CA ASN A 124 16.78 -10.44 -0.06
C ASN A 124 15.39 -9.94 -0.47
N PRO A 125 15.00 -8.72 -0.02
CA PRO A 125 13.66 -8.21 -0.26
C PRO A 125 13.43 -7.91 -1.74
N LEU A 126 12.19 -8.09 -2.19
CA LEU A 126 11.74 -7.54 -3.46
C LEU A 126 11.73 -6.01 -3.36
N ILE A 127 12.42 -5.30 -4.26
CA ILE A 127 12.43 -3.84 -4.28
C ILE A 127 11.40 -3.33 -5.27
N LEU A 128 10.40 -2.61 -4.75
CA LEU A 128 9.33 -1.98 -5.54
C LEU A 128 9.56 -0.48 -5.60
N ARG A 129 10.02 0.01 -6.76
CA ARG A 129 10.28 1.42 -6.99
C ARG A 129 9.07 2.07 -7.66
N GLY A 130 8.52 3.11 -7.05
CA GLY A 130 7.40 3.88 -7.60
C GLY A 130 7.82 4.85 -8.71
N LEU A 131 9.12 5.03 -8.91
CA LEU A 131 9.69 5.86 -9.96
C LEU A 131 10.70 5.04 -10.79
N LYS A 132 10.91 5.45 -12.04
CA LYS A 132 11.91 4.93 -12.97
C LYS A 132 12.76 6.07 -13.52
N ASN A 133 13.83 5.73 -14.24
CA ASN A 133 14.75 6.70 -14.84
C ASN A 133 15.26 7.71 -13.80
N TYR A 134 15.76 7.20 -12.66
CA TYR A 134 16.28 8.02 -11.56
C TYR A 134 15.31 9.09 -11.04
N GLY A 135 14.01 8.80 -11.03
CA GLY A 135 12.98 9.71 -10.56
C GLY A 135 12.31 10.56 -11.65
N ALA A 136 12.77 10.48 -12.89
CA ALA A 136 12.25 11.30 -14.00
C ALA A 136 10.86 10.88 -14.50
N ALA A 137 10.37 9.69 -14.11
CA ALA A 137 9.06 9.20 -14.53
C ALA A 137 8.46 8.27 -13.50
N TRP A 138 7.13 8.20 -13.44
CA TRP A 138 6.43 7.21 -12.62
C TRP A 138 6.61 5.79 -13.16
N ASN A 139 6.79 4.87 -12.24
CA ASN A 139 6.69 3.44 -12.47
C ASN A 139 5.39 2.95 -11.79
N MET A 140 4.56 2.24 -12.53
CA MET A 140 3.31 1.72 -11.97
C MET A 140 3.56 0.35 -11.33
N VAL A 141 3.37 0.29 -10.02
CA VAL A 141 3.47 -0.93 -9.21
C VAL A 141 2.07 -1.44 -8.92
N SER A 142 1.84 -2.72 -9.16
CA SER A 142 0.60 -3.42 -8.81
C SER A 142 0.93 -4.92 -8.71
N THR A 143 1.17 -5.42 -7.51
CA THR A 143 1.66 -6.79 -7.30
C THR A 143 1.25 -7.34 -5.94
N THR A 144 1.21 -8.66 -5.80
CA THR A 144 1.02 -9.33 -4.52
C THR A 144 2.34 -9.89 -4.02
N VAL A 145 2.68 -9.60 -2.77
CA VAL A 145 3.81 -10.20 -2.07
C VAL A 145 3.26 -10.94 -0.85
N LYS A 146 3.34 -12.27 -0.87
CA LYS A 146 2.74 -13.14 0.14
C LYS A 146 1.23 -12.84 0.31
N ASP A 147 0.84 -12.30 1.46
CA ASP A 147 -0.55 -11.99 1.83
C ASP A 147 -0.94 -10.53 1.60
N THR A 148 -0.07 -9.72 1.01
CA THR A 148 -0.30 -8.29 0.83
C THR A 148 -0.35 -7.93 -0.65
N PHE A 149 -1.41 -7.26 -1.09
CA PHE A 149 -1.43 -6.62 -2.40
C PHE A 149 -0.88 -5.19 -2.27
N ILE A 150 0.14 -4.88 -3.07
CA ILE A 150 0.87 -3.61 -3.01
C ILE A 150 0.69 -2.88 -4.33
N TYR A 151 0.26 -1.64 -4.26
CA TYR A 151 0.19 -0.77 -5.43
C TYR A 151 0.60 0.66 -5.06
N ASN A 152 0.93 1.44 -6.09
CA ASN A 152 1.29 2.83 -5.88
C ASN A 152 0.31 3.80 -6.55
N VAL A 153 0.34 5.03 -6.05
CA VAL A 153 -0.40 6.17 -6.60
C VAL A 153 0.62 7.24 -6.96
N PRO A 154 0.67 7.70 -8.24
CA PRO A 154 1.46 8.84 -8.65
C PRO A 154 1.09 10.09 -7.85
N ILE A 155 2.10 10.72 -7.26
CA ILE A 155 1.95 11.99 -6.54
C ILE A 155 3.00 12.98 -7.03
N HIS A 156 2.84 14.24 -6.64
CA HIS A 156 3.83 15.28 -6.85
C HIS A 156 4.40 15.72 -5.51
N GLN A 157 5.65 16.10 -5.55
CA GLN A 157 6.37 16.78 -4.52
C GLN A 157 6.76 18.17 -5.02
N ASN A 158 6.78 19.16 -4.14
CA ASN A 158 7.39 20.43 -4.43
C ASN A 158 8.84 20.43 -3.91
N ALA A 159 9.74 21.06 -4.62
CA ALA A 159 11.03 21.45 -4.11
C ALA A 159 11.15 22.96 -4.24
N ASP A 160 12.00 23.58 -3.45
CA ASP A 160 12.23 25.01 -3.48
C ASP A 160 12.33 25.51 -4.94
N PHE A 161 11.36 26.27 -5.39
CA PHE A 161 11.24 26.81 -6.75
C PHE A 161 10.95 25.82 -7.91
N ILE A 162 10.77 24.51 -7.63
CA ILE A 162 10.43 23.49 -8.62
C ILE A 162 9.12 22.84 -8.23
N GLU A 163 8.09 23.02 -9.01
CA GLU A 163 6.81 22.36 -8.86
C GLU A 163 6.77 21.04 -9.65
N GLY A 164 5.97 20.09 -9.16
CA GLY A 164 5.63 18.91 -9.95
C GLY A 164 6.71 17.82 -10.01
N ILE A 165 7.68 17.79 -9.09
CA ILE A 165 8.62 16.68 -9.01
C ILE A 165 7.86 15.38 -8.76
N HIS A 166 8.20 14.32 -9.50
CA HIS A 166 7.56 13.04 -9.34
C HIS A 166 7.85 12.43 -7.96
N GLY A 167 6.82 11.92 -7.35
CA GLY A 167 6.83 11.10 -6.15
C GLY A 167 5.85 9.95 -6.29
N SER A 168 5.90 9.01 -5.39
CA SER A 168 4.99 7.86 -5.36
C SER A 168 4.54 7.57 -3.94
N ALA A 169 3.25 7.57 -3.71
CA ALA A 169 2.65 7.00 -2.52
C ALA A 169 2.42 5.50 -2.74
N PHE A 170 2.45 4.72 -1.66
CA PHE A 170 2.16 3.29 -1.72
C PHE A 170 0.96 2.93 -0.86
N VAL A 171 0.16 1.98 -1.33
CA VAL A 171 -0.95 1.39 -0.57
C VAL A 171 -0.67 -0.09 -0.37
N PHE A 172 -0.78 -0.50 0.88
CA PHE A 172 -0.64 -1.88 1.34
C PHE A 172 -2.02 -2.41 1.71
N ASP A 173 -2.57 -3.26 0.87
CA ASP A 173 -3.84 -3.93 1.07
C ASP A 173 -3.60 -5.29 1.72
N LEU A 174 -3.91 -5.37 3.01
CA LEU A 174 -3.74 -6.56 3.85
C LEU A 174 -5.02 -7.43 3.88
N ALA A 175 -5.95 -7.18 2.96
CA ALA A 175 -7.30 -7.72 2.91
C ALA A 175 -8.22 -7.25 4.07
N THR A 176 -7.70 -7.10 5.28
CA THR A 176 -8.44 -6.56 6.44
C THR A 176 -8.24 -5.06 6.62
N LEU A 177 -7.03 -4.57 6.35
CA LEU A 177 -6.61 -3.18 6.54
C LEU A 177 -6.02 -2.59 5.27
N CYS A 178 -6.36 -1.34 4.98
CA CYS A 178 -5.78 -0.55 3.91
C CYS A 178 -4.85 0.52 4.52
N ILE A 179 -3.54 0.36 4.36
CA ILE A 179 -2.51 1.28 4.88
C ILE A 179 -1.94 2.07 3.72
N ALA A 180 -2.03 3.40 3.75
CA ALA A 180 -1.41 4.27 2.76
C ALA A 180 -0.17 4.97 3.34
N HIS A 181 0.98 4.78 2.70
CA HIS A 181 2.17 5.58 2.91
C HIS A 181 2.17 6.71 1.87
N LEU A 182 1.92 7.94 2.33
CA LEU A 182 1.71 9.07 1.43
C LEU A 182 3.01 9.62 0.83
N GLY A 183 4.17 9.06 1.18
CA GLY A 183 5.47 9.50 0.68
C GLY A 183 5.71 10.98 0.95
N ASP A 184 6.28 11.67 -0.02
CA ASP A 184 6.53 13.12 0.02
C ASP A 184 5.39 13.93 -0.64
N LEU A 185 4.14 13.52 -0.45
CA LEU A 185 2.99 14.26 -0.98
C LEU A 185 3.03 15.73 -0.55
N SER A 186 2.86 16.65 -1.49
CA SER A 186 2.90 18.10 -1.24
C SER A 186 1.68 18.87 -1.76
N GLN A 187 0.63 18.16 -2.15
CA GLN A 187 -0.56 18.75 -2.77
C GLN A 187 -1.84 18.10 -2.28
N LYS A 188 -2.98 18.77 -2.47
CA LYS A 188 -4.29 18.15 -2.37
C LYS A 188 -4.44 17.04 -3.40
N LEU A 189 -5.20 16.01 -3.05
CA LEU A 189 -5.50 14.92 -3.96
C LEU A 189 -6.61 15.34 -4.92
N ASN A 190 -6.42 15.05 -6.19
CA ASN A 190 -7.47 15.16 -7.19
C ASN A 190 -8.37 13.90 -7.19
N GLU A 191 -9.49 13.95 -7.91
CA GLU A 191 -10.47 12.85 -7.95
C GLU A 191 -9.86 11.54 -8.46
N GLN A 192 -8.95 11.60 -9.44
CA GLN A 192 -8.28 10.43 -9.97
C GLN A 192 -7.37 9.79 -8.91
N GLN A 193 -6.63 10.59 -8.16
CA GLN A 193 -5.79 10.11 -7.06
C GLN A 193 -6.62 9.54 -5.92
N LEU A 194 -7.71 10.22 -5.52
CA LEU A 194 -8.64 9.72 -4.51
C LEU A 194 -9.22 8.36 -4.90
N LYS A 195 -9.65 8.22 -6.16
CA LYS A 195 -10.11 6.94 -6.71
C LYS A 195 -8.99 5.88 -6.72
N ALA A 196 -7.76 6.28 -7.03
CA ALA A 196 -6.63 5.38 -7.06
C ALA A 196 -6.22 4.91 -5.66
N PHE A 197 -6.27 5.76 -4.64
CA PHE A 197 -6.07 5.35 -3.24
C PHE A 197 -7.16 4.39 -2.77
N GLY A 198 -8.40 4.62 -3.17
CA GLY A 198 -9.55 3.87 -2.68
C GLY A 198 -9.79 4.13 -1.19
N LYS A 199 -10.19 3.10 -0.44
CA LYS A 199 -10.35 3.18 1.00
C LYS A 199 -8.99 3.20 1.69
N VAL A 200 -8.82 4.09 2.65
CA VAL A 200 -7.63 4.17 3.51
C VAL A 200 -8.07 4.05 4.96
N ASP A 201 -7.64 2.99 5.64
CA ASP A 201 -7.89 2.84 7.09
C ASP A 201 -6.82 3.57 7.91
N ILE A 202 -5.55 3.50 7.48
CA ILE A 202 -4.42 4.12 8.16
C ILE A 202 -3.61 4.92 7.15
N ALA A 203 -3.34 6.20 7.45
CA ALA A 203 -2.51 7.07 6.62
C ALA A 203 -1.22 7.45 7.33
N LEU A 204 -0.06 7.09 6.73
CA LEU A 204 1.25 7.58 7.14
C LEU A 204 1.46 8.91 6.41
N THR A 205 1.38 10.02 7.16
CA THR A 205 1.10 11.36 6.63
C THR A 205 2.27 12.30 6.83
N PRO A 206 2.93 12.81 5.77
CA PRO A 206 3.99 13.79 5.92
C PRO A 206 3.41 15.15 6.36
N ILE A 207 4.10 15.78 7.34
CA ILE A 207 3.69 17.08 7.87
C ILE A 207 4.85 18.09 7.95
N GLY A 208 5.98 17.80 7.31
CA GLY A 208 7.23 18.53 7.48
C GLY A 208 7.28 19.91 6.83
N GLY A 209 6.36 20.21 5.90
CA GLY A 209 6.42 21.42 5.08
C GLY A 209 7.56 21.40 4.06
N GLY A 210 7.80 22.53 3.40
CA GLY A 210 8.83 22.65 2.38
C GLY A 210 8.56 21.72 1.18
N ARG A 211 9.27 20.59 1.13
CA ARG A 211 9.13 19.61 0.04
C ARG A 211 7.93 18.67 0.20
N THR A 212 7.28 18.68 1.35
CA THR A 212 6.11 17.88 1.65
C THR A 212 4.95 18.77 2.10
N MET A 213 3.81 18.17 2.38
CA MET A 213 2.70 18.91 3.02
C MET A 213 3.17 19.52 4.35
N GLY A 214 2.80 20.79 4.58
CA GLY A 214 2.75 21.34 5.92
C GLY A 214 1.51 20.84 6.68
N PRO A 215 1.43 21.12 8.00
CA PRO A 215 0.37 20.64 8.87
C PRO A 215 -1.05 20.93 8.35
N ASP A 216 -1.31 22.13 7.85
CA ASP A 216 -2.66 22.52 7.40
C ASP A 216 -3.09 21.76 6.14
N LEU A 217 -2.20 21.67 5.14
CA LEU A 217 -2.46 20.90 3.93
C LEU A 217 -2.63 19.39 4.24
N ALA A 218 -1.83 18.87 5.17
CA ALA A 218 -1.96 17.49 5.61
C ALA A 218 -3.35 17.22 6.23
N ARG A 219 -3.88 18.16 7.02
CA ARG A 219 -5.25 18.07 7.57
C ARG A 219 -6.31 18.06 6.47
N GLU A 220 -6.14 18.88 5.42
CA GLU A 220 -7.05 18.89 4.28
C GLU A 220 -7.03 17.55 3.51
N VAL A 221 -5.84 16.98 3.31
CA VAL A 221 -5.70 15.65 2.67
C VAL A 221 -6.31 14.55 3.55
N LEU A 222 -6.17 14.62 4.88
CA LEU A 222 -6.87 13.69 5.79
C LEU A 222 -8.39 13.83 5.69
N ALA A 223 -8.90 15.05 5.53
CA ALA A 223 -10.33 15.27 5.30
C ALA A 223 -10.83 14.69 3.96
N GLN A 224 -9.97 14.61 2.96
CA GLN A 224 -10.27 13.93 1.68
C GLN A 224 -10.25 12.40 1.83
N LEU A 225 -9.21 11.83 2.44
CA LEU A 225 -9.01 10.38 2.57
C LEU A 225 -9.87 9.74 3.67
N LYS A 226 -10.17 10.49 4.72
CA LYS A 226 -10.96 10.08 5.90
C LYS A 226 -10.46 8.79 6.56
N PRO A 227 -9.14 8.66 6.83
CA PRO A 227 -8.62 7.47 7.48
C PRO A 227 -9.16 7.34 8.91
N LYS A 228 -9.09 6.16 9.49
CA LYS A 228 -9.41 5.94 10.90
C LYS A 228 -8.25 6.35 11.81
N ILE A 229 -7.03 6.08 11.37
CA ILE A 229 -5.80 6.48 12.06
C ILE A 229 -4.93 7.26 11.09
N ALA A 230 -4.35 8.38 11.55
CA ALA A 230 -3.26 9.04 10.85
C ALA A 230 -2.02 9.07 11.74
N ILE A 231 -0.87 8.70 11.16
CA ILE A 231 0.43 8.72 11.81
C ILE A 231 1.27 9.79 11.12
N PRO A 232 1.62 10.90 11.83
CA PRO A 232 2.46 11.93 11.26
C PRO A 232 3.89 11.43 11.05
N MET A 233 4.49 11.85 9.96
CA MET A 233 5.87 11.54 9.58
C MET A 233 6.54 12.77 8.95
N HIS A 234 7.83 12.68 8.62
CA HIS A 234 8.64 13.74 7.98
C HIS A 234 8.69 15.06 8.76
N HIS A 235 8.47 15.04 10.07
CA HIS A 235 8.42 16.24 10.91
C HIS A 235 9.74 16.54 11.63
N ARG A 236 10.77 15.67 11.50
CA ARG A 236 12.09 15.82 12.16
C ARG A 236 11.97 16.14 13.66
N ASP A 237 11.03 15.49 14.32
CA ASP A 237 10.73 15.66 15.75
C ASP A 237 10.46 17.13 16.16
N ASN A 238 9.97 17.94 15.20
CA ASN A 238 9.63 19.33 15.44
C ASN A 238 8.28 19.45 16.16
N PRO A 239 8.24 19.85 17.44
CA PRO A 239 7.02 19.89 18.24
C PRO A 239 6.00 20.93 17.73
N TYR A 240 6.46 22.00 17.07
CA TYR A 240 5.56 23.00 16.50
C TYR A 240 4.72 22.43 15.35
N LEU A 241 5.34 21.66 14.46
CA LEU A 241 4.63 21.00 13.36
C LEU A 241 3.61 20.00 13.89
N ILE A 242 3.99 19.22 14.89
CA ILE A 242 3.10 18.25 15.54
C ILE A 242 1.94 18.98 16.22
N LYS A 243 2.21 20.01 17.01
CA LYS A 243 1.19 20.81 17.69
C LYS A 243 0.20 21.43 16.68
N GLN A 244 0.69 22.02 15.60
CA GLN A 244 -0.13 22.61 14.56
C GLN A 244 -1.01 21.53 13.87
N PHE A 245 -0.41 20.38 13.52
CA PHE A 245 -1.12 19.28 12.87
C PHE A 245 -2.23 18.70 13.73
N THR A 246 -1.98 18.53 15.03
CA THR A 246 -2.92 17.89 15.97
C THR A 246 -3.97 18.82 16.55
N ASN A 247 -3.86 20.12 16.33
CA ASN A 247 -4.76 21.13 16.91
C ASN A 247 -6.22 20.82 16.59
N GLY A 248 -7.04 20.61 17.64
CA GLY A 248 -8.47 20.27 17.52
C GLY A 248 -8.76 18.85 17.03
N LEU A 249 -7.76 17.98 16.87
CA LEU A 249 -7.94 16.58 16.48
C LEU A 249 -7.75 15.66 17.68
N LYS A 250 -8.52 14.56 17.71
CA LYS A 250 -8.31 13.50 18.70
C LYS A 250 -6.92 12.91 18.50
N THR A 251 -6.08 12.99 19.53
CA THR A 251 -4.66 12.64 19.43
C THR A 251 -4.23 11.76 20.59
N GLN A 252 -3.44 10.75 20.29
CA GLN A 252 -2.74 9.93 21.27
C GLN A 252 -1.23 9.94 20.99
N ILE A 253 -0.46 10.36 21.98
CA ILE A 253 1.00 10.28 21.96
C ILE A 253 1.37 8.87 22.44
N MET A 254 2.03 8.11 21.57
CA MET A 254 2.53 6.79 21.90
C MET A 254 3.90 6.93 22.57
N ARG A 255 4.16 6.10 23.61
CA ARG A 255 5.50 6.04 24.26
C ARG A 255 6.45 5.06 23.57
N THR A 256 6.09 4.61 22.38
CA THR A 256 6.82 3.60 21.61
C THR A 256 6.95 4.01 20.16
N ASP A 257 7.87 3.38 19.45
CA ASP A 257 8.01 3.47 18.01
C ASP A 257 7.03 2.58 17.24
N THR A 258 6.22 1.76 17.94
CA THR A 258 5.41 0.70 17.35
C THR A 258 3.95 0.82 17.76
N LEU A 259 3.06 0.71 16.79
CA LEU A 259 1.61 0.63 16.93
C LEU A 259 1.11 -0.75 16.46
N ALA A 260 0.47 -1.50 17.33
CA ALA A 260 -0.32 -2.67 16.95
C ALA A 260 -1.74 -2.21 16.57
N VAL A 261 -2.25 -2.70 15.46
CA VAL A 261 -3.56 -2.33 14.93
C VAL A 261 -4.43 -3.54 14.66
N SER A 262 -5.70 -3.40 14.99
CA SER A 262 -6.76 -4.35 14.65
C SER A 262 -7.85 -3.61 13.90
N LYS A 263 -8.40 -4.24 12.87
CA LYS A 263 -9.52 -3.70 12.09
C LYS A 263 -10.71 -3.38 12.97
N ASP A 264 -11.02 -4.29 13.89
CA ASP A 264 -12.19 -4.20 14.77
C ASP A 264 -12.05 -3.12 15.86
N ALA A 265 -10.80 -2.64 16.10
CA ALA A 265 -10.50 -1.62 17.10
C ALA A 265 -10.15 -0.24 16.50
N LEU A 266 -10.45 -0.04 15.20
CA LEU A 266 -10.20 1.26 14.57
C LEU A 266 -11.12 2.34 15.11
N PRO A 267 -10.59 3.54 15.45
CA PRO A 267 -11.36 4.60 16.06
C PRO A 267 -12.32 5.29 15.07
N LEU A 268 -13.36 5.92 15.62
CA LEU A 268 -14.22 6.89 14.95
C LEU A 268 -14.47 8.06 15.91
N PRO A 269 -14.29 9.31 15.48
CA PRO A 269 -13.72 9.78 14.21
C PRO A 269 -12.23 9.46 14.07
N THR A 270 -11.59 9.98 12.99
CA THR A 270 -10.12 9.87 12.78
C THR A 270 -9.35 10.26 14.03
N GLU A 271 -8.37 9.44 14.39
CA GLU A 271 -7.47 9.69 15.52
C GLU A 271 -6.01 9.78 15.05
N ILE A 272 -5.30 10.77 15.59
CA ILE A 272 -3.87 10.93 15.33
C ILE A 272 -3.08 10.08 16.32
N ARG A 273 -2.17 9.24 15.84
CA ARG A 273 -1.26 8.43 16.65
C ARG A 273 0.17 8.92 16.42
N ILE A 274 0.78 9.55 17.41
CA ILE A 274 2.15 10.07 17.31
C ILE A 274 3.08 9.00 17.84
N LEU A 275 3.85 8.37 16.95
CA LEU A 275 4.89 7.39 17.30
C LEU A 275 6.20 8.11 17.60
N GLN A 276 6.99 7.55 18.51
CA GLN A 276 8.31 8.09 18.88
C GLN A 276 9.39 7.16 18.34
N PRO A 277 10.10 7.52 17.25
CA PRO A 277 11.20 6.70 16.75
C PRO A 277 12.34 6.67 17.77
N ARG A 278 13.07 5.56 17.80
CA ARG A 278 14.20 5.40 18.74
C ARG A 278 15.24 6.49 18.53
N GLY A 279 15.67 7.12 19.60
CA GLY A 279 16.65 8.21 19.58
C GLY A 279 16.07 9.57 19.19
N ALA A 280 14.74 9.68 19.02
CA ALA A 280 14.07 10.96 18.94
C ALA A 280 13.98 11.64 20.31
N MET A 281 13.87 12.98 20.30
CA MET A 281 13.51 13.71 21.52
C MET A 281 12.08 13.34 21.95
N SER A 282 11.89 13.08 23.24
CA SER A 282 10.54 12.78 23.76
C SER A 282 9.65 14.03 23.64
N TYR A 283 8.40 13.81 23.23
CA TYR A 283 7.35 14.84 23.29
C TYR A 283 6.67 14.75 24.68
N GLU A 284 7.11 15.56 25.61
CA GLU A 284 6.42 15.79 26.90
C GLU A 284 5.49 17.00 26.83
#